data_477e12693b0f2931ad689ae1e06536da
#
_entry.id   477e12693b0f2931ad689ae1e06536da
#
_cell.length_a   1.000
_cell.length_b   1.000
_cell.length_c   1.000
_cell.angle_alpha   90.00
_cell.angle_beta   90.00
_cell.angle_gamma   90.00
#
_symmetry.space_group_name_H-M   'P 1'
#
loop_
_entity.id
_entity.type
_entity.pdbx_description
1 polymer ?
#
loop_
_entity_poly.entity_id
_entity_poly.type
_entity_poly.pdbx_seq_one_letter_code
_entity_poly.pdbx_strand_id
1 'polypeptide(L)'
;MIRLKPGVVLDNVHPRIFFALAMAAPIWERYGSPELWVTAANEAGHTTGPRGFHRLPDGTCQAVDLRTWNIPAREHRLLAVQELGAILGPLYDVLFEEEIKDPTTGKVLRGEHCHAQHDPERPGTSA
;
A
#
# COMPACT_ATOMS: atom_id res chain seq x y z
N MET A 1 -4.86 -6.76 13.62
CA MET A 1 -3.43 -6.87 13.93
C MET A 1 -2.60 -6.58 12.70
N ILE A 2 -1.56 -5.77 12.84
CA ILE A 2 -0.66 -5.43 11.74
C ILE A 2 0.55 -6.35 11.79
N ARG A 3 0.89 -6.95 10.64
CA ARG A 3 2.04 -7.85 10.51
C ARG A 3 2.94 -7.37 9.39
N LEU A 4 4.22 -7.71 9.50
CA LEU A 4 5.22 -7.36 8.50
C LEU A 4 5.71 -8.62 7.80
N LYS A 5 5.74 -8.59 6.47
CA LYS A 5 6.40 -9.63 5.70
C LYS A 5 7.91 -9.60 6.02
N PRO A 6 8.58 -10.76 6.11
CA PRO A 6 10.02 -10.78 6.33
C PRO A 6 10.76 -9.90 5.31
N GLY A 7 11.70 -9.09 5.80
CA GLY A 7 12.47 -8.17 4.97
C GLY A 7 11.93 -6.76 4.87
N VAL A 8 10.71 -6.52 5.33
CA VAL A 8 10.13 -5.16 5.35
C VAL A 8 10.86 -4.29 6.35
N VAL A 9 11.25 -3.09 5.92
CA VAL A 9 11.99 -2.12 6.74
C VAL A 9 11.12 -0.90 7.00
N LEU A 10 10.88 -0.60 8.27
CA LEU A 10 10.07 0.55 8.69
C LEU A 10 10.90 1.77 9.10
N ASP A 11 12.23 1.71 8.99
CA ASP A 11 13.09 2.85 9.30
C ASP A 11 12.75 4.03 8.39
N ASN A 12 12.69 5.22 8.95
CA ASN A 12 12.41 6.47 8.22
C ASN A 12 11.08 6.48 7.47
N VAL A 13 10.12 5.66 7.89
CA VAL A 13 8.77 5.72 7.36
C VAL A 13 8.07 6.95 7.94
N HIS A 14 7.49 7.77 7.05
CA HIS A 14 6.82 8.99 7.45
C HIS A 14 5.62 8.70 8.36
N PRO A 15 5.38 9.50 9.42
CA PRO A 15 4.25 9.28 10.33
C PRO A 15 2.89 9.16 9.64
N ARG A 16 2.69 9.83 8.51
CA ARG A 16 1.46 9.73 7.73
C ARG A 16 1.20 8.32 7.20
N ILE A 17 2.24 7.51 7.03
CA ILE A 17 2.08 6.13 6.61
C ILE A 17 1.62 5.26 7.79
N PHE A 18 2.12 5.52 8.99
CA PHE A 18 1.61 4.84 10.18
C PHE A 18 0.13 5.16 10.41
N PHE A 19 -0.29 6.40 10.14
CA PHE A 19 -1.71 6.75 10.17
C PHE A 19 -2.50 5.92 9.15
N ALA A 20 -1.98 5.78 7.94
CA ALA A 20 -2.63 4.96 6.91
C ALA A 20 -2.79 3.50 7.37
N LEU A 21 -1.77 2.92 8.00
CA LEU A 21 -1.83 1.56 8.55
C LEU A 21 -2.91 1.45 9.63
N ALA A 22 -2.98 2.43 10.51
CA ALA A 22 -3.99 2.45 11.58
C ALA A 22 -5.42 2.52 11.02
N MET A 23 -5.60 3.22 9.90
CA MET A 23 -6.91 3.30 9.25
C MET A 23 -7.23 2.03 8.46
N ALA A 24 -6.24 1.41 7.84
CA ALA A 24 -6.43 0.21 7.03
C ALA A 24 -6.80 -1.01 7.86
N ALA A 25 -6.19 -1.20 9.02
CA ALA A 25 -6.39 -2.40 9.82
C ALA A 25 -7.86 -2.71 10.13
N PRO A 26 -8.68 -1.77 10.67
CA PRO A 26 -10.08 -2.06 10.93
C PRO A 26 -10.90 -2.25 9.66
N ILE A 27 -10.51 -1.62 8.54
CA ILE A 27 -11.18 -1.82 7.26
C ILE A 27 -10.96 -3.26 6.78
N TRP A 28 -9.71 -3.74 6.77
CA TRP A 28 -9.39 -5.12 6.38
C TRP A 28 -10.13 -6.14 7.25
N GLU A 29 -10.15 -5.90 8.56
CA GLU A 29 -10.86 -6.78 9.50
C GLU A 29 -12.34 -6.87 9.17
N ARG A 30 -12.98 -5.75 8.86
CA ARG A 30 -14.41 -5.69 8.53
C ARG A 30 -14.73 -6.49 7.28
N TYR A 31 -13.78 -6.59 6.35
CA TYR A 31 -13.94 -7.36 5.12
C TYR A 31 -13.39 -8.78 5.20
N GLY A 32 -13.09 -9.26 6.40
CA GLY A 32 -12.76 -10.67 6.63
C GLY A 32 -11.29 -11.00 6.78
N SER A 33 -10.41 -10.01 6.86
CA SER A 33 -9.00 -10.23 7.14
C SER A 33 -8.63 -9.63 8.50
N PRO A 34 -8.52 -10.46 9.55
CA PRO A 34 -8.14 -9.95 10.87
C PRO A 34 -6.69 -9.47 10.93
N GLU A 35 -5.88 -9.86 9.97
CA GLU A 35 -4.49 -9.43 9.86
C GLU A 35 -4.30 -8.52 8.66
N LEU A 36 -3.59 -7.41 8.88
CA LEU A 36 -3.13 -6.53 7.81
C LEU A 36 -1.64 -6.77 7.62
N TRP A 37 -1.27 -7.31 6.46
CA TRP A 37 0.12 -7.57 6.13
C TRP A 37 0.73 -6.43 5.33
N VAL A 38 1.79 -5.85 5.86
CA VAL A 38 2.63 -4.91 5.13
C VAL A 38 3.67 -5.73 4.36
N THR A 39 3.68 -5.60 3.04
CA THR A 39 4.55 -6.40 2.18
C THR A 39 5.74 -5.62 1.63
N ALA A 40 5.69 -4.29 1.63
CA ALA A 40 6.81 -3.45 1.25
C ALA A 40 6.71 -2.09 1.92
N ALA A 41 7.83 -1.52 2.29
CA ALA A 41 7.96 -0.18 2.86
C ALA A 41 9.29 0.45 2.46
N ASN A 42 10.26 0.56 3.34
CA ASN A 42 11.50 1.27 3.06
C ASN A 42 12.72 0.36 2.83
N GLU A 43 12.52 -0.87 2.44
CA GLU A 43 13.64 -1.75 2.13
C GLU A 43 14.28 -1.37 0.78
N ALA A 44 15.56 -1.71 0.61
CA ALA A 44 16.31 -1.40 -0.59
C ALA A 44 15.64 -2.02 -1.84
N GLY A 45 15.65 -1.29 -2.95
CA GLY A 45 15.05 -1.75 -4.19
C GLY A 45 13.60 -1.32 -4.40
N HIS A 46 12.99 -0.68 -3.40
CA HIS A 46 11.63 -0.17 -3.52
C HIS A 46 11.58 1.32 -3.83
N THR A 47 12.54 1.79 -4.60
CA THR A 47 12.43 3.08 -5.25
C THR A 47 11.78 2.85 -6.59
N THR A 48 10.67 3.52 -6.84
CA THR A 48 9.93 3.35 -8.08
C THR A 48 9.89 4.66 -8.85
N GLY A 49 9.20 4.68 -9.97
CA GLY A 49 9.07 5.87 -10.78
C GLY A 49 8.23 6.95 -10.12
N PRO A 50 7.92 8.02 -10.85
CA PRO A 50 7.39 9.27 -10.26
C PRO A 50 6.06 9.15 -9.53
N ARG A 51 5.36 8.03 -9.65
CA ARG A 51 4.08 7.84 -8.98
C ARG A 51 4.08 6.75 -7.91
N GLY A 52 5.18 6.05 -7.75
CA GLY A 52 5.22 4.93 -6.84
C GLY A 52 6.41 4.95 -5.90
N PHE A 53 6.86 6.12 -5.51
CA PHE A 53 8.00 6.21 -4.61
C PHE A 53 7.66 5.68 -3.25
N HIS A 54 8.34 4.58 -2.86
CA HIS A 54 8.42 4.22 -1.47
C HIS A 54 9.47 5.09 -0.79
N ARG A 55 10.65 5.19 -1.38
CA ARG A 55 11.75 5.96 -0.81
C ARG A 55 12.03 7.22 -1.62
N LEU A 56 12.00 8.37 -0.95
CA LEU A 56 12.38 9.65 -1.52
C LEU A 56 13.92 9.80 -1.51
N PRO A 57 14.47 10.79 -2.27
CA PRO A 57 15.90 11.02 -2.29
C PRO A 57 16.53 11.27 -0.92
N ASP A 58 15.80 11.80 0.04
CA ASP A 58 16.27 12.03 1.41
C ASP A 58 16.24 10.77 2.29
N GLY A 59 15.80 9.64 1.76
CA GLY A 59 15.70 8.40 2.48
C GLY A 59 14.37 8.17 3.20
N THR A 60 13.45 9.15 3.17
CA THR A 60 12.15 9.04 3.83
C THR A 60 11.22 8.17 2.99
N CYS A 61 10.53 7.24 3.64
CA CYS A 61 9.55 6.39 2.98
C CYS A 61 8.15 7.02 3.09
N GLN A 62 7.52 7.26 1.96
CA GLN A 62 6.20 7.89 1.87
C GLN A 62 5.13 6.95 1.34
N ALA A 63 5.43 5.67 1.23
CA ALA A 63 4.50 4.70 0.68
C ALA A 63 4.63 3.34 1.36
N VAL A 64 3.58 2.54 1.25
CA VAL A 64 3.55 1.19 1.78
C VAL A 64 2.68 0.33 0.87
N ASP A 65 3.05 -0.94 0.72
CA ASP A 65 2.21 -1.93 0.05
C ASP A 65 1.55 -2.84 1.07
N LEU A 66 0.25 -3.07 0.89
CA LEU A 66 -0.57 -3.87 1.77
C LEU A 66 -1.11 -5.07 1.01
N ARG A 67 -1.03 -6.25 1.62
CA ARG A 67 -1.59 -7.45 1.04
C ARG A 67 -3.11 -7.36 1.00
N THR A 68 -3.71 -7.70 -0.14
CA THR A 68 -5.18 -7.64 -0.30
C THR A 68 -5.80 -9.02 -0.38
N TRP A 69 -5.09 -10.03 -0.88
CA TRP A 69 -5.68 -11.35 -1.14
C TRP A 69 -6.12 -12.10 0.13
N ASN A 70 -5.75 -11.62 1.32
CA ASN A 70 -6.26 -12.17 2.58
C ASN A 70 -7.74 -11.84 2.81
N ILE A 71 -8.25 -10.80 2.13
CA ILE A 71 -9.68 -10.52 2.11
C ILE A 71 -10.30 -11.53 1.13
N PRO A 72 -11.24 -12.40 1.58
CA PRO A 72 -11.67 -13.54 0.76
C PRO A 72 -12.33 -13.18 -0.57
N ALA A 73 -13.24 -12.20 -0.58
CA ALA A 73 -13.98 -11.86 -1.79
C ALA A 73 -13.31 -10.71 -2.54
N ARG A 74 -13.11 -10.89 -3.86
CA ARG A 74 -12.45 -9.89 -4.70
C ARG A 74 -13.13 -8.52 -4.64
N GLU A 75 -14.47 -8.48 -4.73
CA GLU A 75 -15.19 -7.21 -4.66
C GLU A 75 -14.99 -6.51 -3.33
N HIS A 76 -14.77 -7.27 -2.26
CA HIS A 76 -14.45 -6.70 -0.94
C HIS A 76 -13.04 -6.13 -0.90
N ARG A 77 -12.11 -6.71 -1.65
CA ARG A 77 -10.76 -6.15 -1.76
C ARG A 77 -10.79 -4.77 -2.41
N LEU A 78 -11.56 -4.64 -3.48
CA LEU A 78 -11.73 -3.36 -4.17
C LEU A 78 -12.42 -2.34 -3.28
N LEU A 79 -13.47 -2.74 -2.56
CA LEU A 79 -14.17 -1.86 -1.62
C LEU A 79 -13.28 -1.42 -0.47
N ALA A 80 -12.46 -2.31 0.07
CA ALA A 80 -11.54 -1.98 1.16
C ALA A 80 -10.54 -0.91 0.73
N VAL A 81 -9.95 -1.08 -0.45
CA VAL A 81 -9.02 -0.09 -1.00
C VAL A 81 -9.72 1.25 -1.24
N GLN A 82 -10.93 1.22 -1.77
CA GLN A 82 -11.73 2.42 -2.00
C GLN A 82 -12.06 3.14 -0.69
N GLU A 83 -12.48 2.41 0.33
CA GLU A 83 -12.75 2.99 1.65
C GLU A 83 -11.51 3.61 2.27
N LEU A 84 -10.37 2.94 2.17
CA LEU A 84 -9.12 3.48 2.68
C LEU A 84 -8.79 4.82 2.00
N GLY A 85 -8.90 4.87 0.68
CA GLY A 85 -8.68 6.10 -0.06
C GLY A 85 -9.62 7.23 0.36
N ALA A 86 -10.88 6.92 0.59
CA ALA A 86 -11.87 7.90 1.03
C ALA A 86 -11.56 8.46 2.43
N ILE A 87 -11.14 7.58 3.35
CA ILE A 87 -10.81 7.99 4.71
C ILE A 87 -9.53 8.81 4.75
N LEU A 88 -8.51 8.40 3.99
CA LEU A 88 -7.22 9.11 3.99
C LEU A 88 -7.29 10.45 3.29
N GLY A 89 -8.14 10.58 2.28
CA GLY A 89 -8.38 11.84 1.60
C GLY A 89 -7.39 12.15 0.48
N PRO A 90 -7.46 13.39 -0.07
CA PRO A 90 -6.81 13.73 -1.34
C PRO A 90 -5.27 13.83 -1.27
N LEU A 91 -4.68 13.87 -0.08
CA LEU A 91 -3.22 13.90 0.06
C LEU A 91 -2.58 12.52 -0.07
N TYR A 92 -3.41 11.49 -0.26
CA TYR A 92 -2.93 10.12 -0.43
C TYR A 92 -3.35 9.57 -1.78
N ASP A 93 -2.46 8.80 -2.38
CA ASP A 93 -2.79 7.92 -3.51
C ASP A 93 -2.98 6.52 -2.96
N VAL A 94 -4.16 5.97 -3.13
CA VAL A 94 -4.48 4.62 -2.68
C VAL A 94 -4.97 3.84 -3.88
N LEU A 95 -4.18 2.86 -4.30
CA LEU A 95 -4.39 2.14 -5.55
C LEU A 95 -4.50 0.65 -5.31
N PHE A 96 -5.47 0.01 -5.97
CA PHE A 96 -5.52 -1.44 -6.07
C PHE A 96 -4.68 -1.86 -7.27
N GLU A 97 -3.58 -2.57 -7.03
CA GLU A 97 -2.70 -3.05 -8.08
C GLU A 97 -2.86 -4.54 -8.26
N GLU A 98 -3.25 -4.96 -9.46
CA GLU A 98 -3.54 -6.35 -9.76
C GLU A 98 -2.26 -7.17 -9.94
N GLU A 99 -2.39 -8.49 -9.77
CA GLU A 99 -1.32 -9.42 -10.04
C GLU A 99 -0.88 -9.32 -11.50
N ILE A 100 0.44 -9.33 -11.71
CA ILE A 100 1.03 -9.38 -13.05
C ILE A 100 1.79 -10.68 -13.18
N LYS A 101 1.53 -11.42 -14.27
CA LYS A 101 2.22 -12.65 -14.60
C LYS A 101 3.00 -12.49 -15.91
N ASP A 102 4.13 -13.21 -15.99
CA ASP A 102 4.86 -13.34 -17.25
C ASP A 102 3.98 -14.11 -18.25
N PRO A 103 3.66 -13.54 -19.41
CA PRO A 103 2.77 -14.18 -20.38
C PRO A 103 3.37 -15.45 -21.01
N THR A 104 4.69 -15.62 -20.93
CA THR A 104 5.38 -16.79 -21.50
C THR A 104 5.48 -17.92 -20.50
N THR A 105 5.88 -17.62 -19.24
CA THR A 105 6.16 -18.63 -18.23
C THR A 105 5.04 -18.83 -17.22
N GLY A 106 4.10 -17.88 -17.12
CA GLY A 106 3.06 -17.87 -16.09
C GLY A 106 3.57 -17.47 -14.71
N LYS A 107 4.85 -17.13 -14.58
CA LYS A 107 5.43 -16.75 -13.30
C LYS A 107 4.86 -15.41 -12.84
N VAL A 108 4.53 -15.33 -11.55
CA VAL A 108 4.06 -14.06 -10.94
C VAL A 108 5.23 -13.08 -10.86
N LEU A 109 5.07 -11.95 -11.54
CA LEU A 109 6.05 -10.86 -11.52
C LEU A 109 5.72 -9.84 -10.43
N ARG A 110 4.44 -9.66 -10.13
CA ARG A 110 3.96 -8.78 -9.08
C ARG A 110 2.68 -9.36 -8.51
N GLY A 111 2.61 -9.52 -7.19
CA GLY A 111 1.40 -9.97 -6.51
C GLY A 111 0.37 -8.85 -6.40
N GLU A 112 -0.90 -9.23 -6.22
CA GLU A 112 -1.98 -8.29 -5.94
C GLU A 112 -1.71 -7.58 -4.61
N HIS A 113 -1.88 -6.26 -4.59
CA HIS A 113 -1.69 -5.49 -3.36
C HIS A 113 -2.38 -4.11 -3.46
N CYS A 114 -2.50 -3.47 -2.31
CA CYS A 114 -2.89 -2.07 -2.22
C CYS A 114 -1.62 -1.24 -2.02
N HIS A 115 -1.41 -0.25 -2.89
CA HIS A 115 -0.35 0.73 -2.74
C HIS A 115 -0.94 1.98 -2.10
N ALA A 116 -0.43 2.38 -0.94
CA ALA A 116 -0.86 3.59 -0.25
C ALA A 116 0.32 4.54 -0.13
N GLN A 117 0.19 5.73 -0.67
CA GLN A 117 1.25 6.72 -0.73
C GLN A 117 0.74 8.06 -0.23
N HIS A 118 1.50 8.70 0.66
CA HIS A 118 1.26 10.07 1.05
C HIS A 118 1.96 10.98 0.04
N ASP A 119 1.20 11.84 -0.62
CA ASP A 119 1.71 12.68 -1.70
C ASP A 119 1.10 14.09 -1.61
N PRO A 120 1.64 14.96 -0.72
CA PRO A 120 1.10 16.30 -0.55
C PRO A 120 1.37 17.23 -1.74
N GLU A 121 2.32 16.87 -2.62
CA GLU A 121 2.69 17.66 -3.78
C GLU A 121 2.00 17.22 -5.07
N ARG A 122 1.09 16.26 -4.95
CA ARG A 122 0.42 15.74 -6.13
C ARG A 122 -0.47 16.79 -6.80
N PRO A 123 -0.50 16.83 -8.15
CA PRO A 123 -1.33 17.78 -8.88
C PRO A 123 -2.80 17.73 -8.45
N GLY A 124 -3.40 18.90 -8.27
CA GLY A 124 -4.80 19.03 -7.87
C GLY A 124 -5.05 18.97 -6.36
N THR A 125 -4.03 18.76 -5.54
CA THR A 125 -4.16 18.73 -4.08
C THR A 125 -3.60 19.95 -3.38
N SER A 126 -2.81 20.75 -4.07
CA SER A 126 -2.31 22.02 -3.55
C SER A 126 -3.48 23.00 -3.40
N ALA A 127 -3.66 23.50 -2.23
CA ALA A 127 -4.65 24.53 -1.96
C ALA A 127 -4.25 25.84 -2.65
#